data_6de95f9a9d9ac822dc6a51fc1873d701
#
_entry.id   6de95f9a9d9ac822dc6a51fc1873d701
#
_cell.length_a   1.000
_cell.length_b   1.000
_cell.length_c   1.000
_cell.angle_alpha   90.00
_cell.angle_beta   90.00
_cell.angle_gamma   90.00
#
_symmetry.space_group_name_H-M   'P 1'
#
loop_
_entity.id
_entity.type
_entity.pdbx_description
1 polymer ?
#
loop_
_entity_poly.entity_id
_entity_poly.type
_entity_poly.pdbx_seq_one_letter_code
_entity_poly.pdbx_strand_id
1 'polypeptide(L)'
;TDCCIEYAKKQVQHGADCIQIFDSWAGILENNYVDFSLKYVNQIYEALNEEVPLILYNRGKLLSSFVDESSFKAYSINSSDQIENYIDGNITIQGNLNPDFFKENNEEIELKAHEIFIKFKDRKNYIFNVGEGLTPDLDPEKIKIFLKTLRSLNSQ
;
A
#
# COMPACT_ATOMS: atom_id res chain seq x y z
N THR A 1 -21.18 2.55 -1.67
CA THR A 1 -20.70 1.67 -0.58
C THR A 1 -21.20 0.25 -0.78
N ASP A 2 -22.52 0.00 -0.84
CA ASP A 2 -23.13 -1.36 -0.89
C ASP A 2 -22.60 -2.21 -2.04
N CYS A 3 -22.52 -1.66 -3.26
CA CYS A 3 -21.94 -2.37 -4.40
C CYS A 3 -20.47 -2.77 -4.18
N CYS A 4 -19.69 -1.92 -3.50
CA CYS A 4 -18.28 -2.22 -3.18
C CYS A 4 -18.21 -3.36 -2.16
N ILE A 5 -19.06 -3.35 -1.16
CA ILE A 5 -19.13 -4.41 -0.15
C ILE A 5 -19.48 -5.75 -0.80
N GLU A 6 -20.53 -5.80 -1.61
CA GLU A 6 -20.94 -7.03 -2.31
C GLU A 6 -19.87 -7.52 -3.28
N TYR A 7 -19.19 -6.60 -3.98
CA TYR A 7 -18.09 -6.95 -4.88
C TYR A 7 -16.89 -7.53 -4.11
N ALA A 8 -16.51 -6.90 -3.00
CA ALA A 8 -15.42 -7.40 -2.17
C ALA A 8 -15.74 -8.76 -1.53
N LYS A 9 -16.95 -8.96 -1.02
CA LYS A 9 -17.41 -10.28 -0.53
C LYS A 9 -17.27 -11.37 -1.59
N LYS A 10 -17.62 -11.08 -2.84
CA LYS A 10 -17.43 -12.04 -3.93
C LYS A 10 -15.96 -12.35 -4.20
N GLN A 11 -15.07 -11.35 -4.09
CA GLN A 11 -13.62 -11.60 -4.22
C GLN A 11 -13.13 -12.52 -3.10
N VAL A 12 -13.55 -12.31 -1.85
CA VAL A 12 -13.24 -13.19 -0.71
C VAL A 12 -13.75 -14.61 -0.96
N GLN A 13 -15.00 -14.76 -1.37
CA GLN A 13 -15.60 -16.08 -1.71
C GLN A 13 -14.85 -16.83 -2.82
N HIS A 14 -14.15 -16.10 -3.71
CA HIS A 14 -13.34 -16.66 -4.78
C HIS A 14 -11.85 -16.75 -4.45
N GLY A 15 -11.48 -16.61 -3.16
CA GLY A 15 -10.16 -16.91 -2.66
C GLY A 15 -9.22 -15.71 -2.56
N ALA A 16 -9.74 -14.49 -2.41
CA ALA A 16 -8.88 -13.35 -2.08
C ALA A 16 -8.44 -13.44 -0.60
N ASP A 17 -7.13 -13.42 -0.35
CA ASP A 17 -6.55 -13.45 0.99
C ASP A 17 -6.48 -12.06 1.65
N CYS A 18 -6.62 -10.99 0.87
CA CYS A 18 -6.60 -9.60 1.31
C CYS A 18 -7.35 -8.74 0.28
N ILE A 19 -8.05 -7.70 0.74
CA ILE A 19 -8.71 -6.72 -0.14
C ILE A 19 -8.06 -5.35 0.06
N GLN A 20 -7.67 -4.71 -1.04
CA GLN A 20 -7.22 -3.32 -1.02
C GLN A 20 -8.31 -2.39 -1.57
N ILE A 21 -8.70 -1.42 -0.78
CA ILE A 21 -9.65 -0.38 -1.16
C ILE A 21 -8.87 0.81 -1.72
N PHE A 22 -9.15 1.18 -2.96
CA PHE A 22 -8.56 2.34 -3.64
C PHE A 22 -9.49 3.54 -3.54
N ASP A 23 -9.34 4.34 -2.49
CA ASP A 23 -10.00 5.64 -2.38
C ASP A 23 -9.06 6.74 -2.89
N SER A 24 -8.85 6.73 -4.21
CA SER A 24 -7.82 7.53 -4.86
C SER A 24 -8.03 9.05 -4.72
N TRP A 25 -9.23 9.50 -4.40
CA TRP A 25 -9.55 10.93 -4.32
C TRP A 25 -9.61 11.48 -2.90
N ALA A 26 -9.57 10.62 -1.88
CA ALA A 26 -9.66 11.05 -0.48
C ALA A 26 -8.56 12.05 -0.09
N GLY A 27 -7.35 11.86 -0.57
CA GLY A 27 -6.21 12.74 -0.24
C GLY A 27 -6.32 14.20 -0.73
N ILE A 28 -7.26 14.51 -1.64
CA ILE A 28 -7.51 15.88 -2.11
C ILE A 28 -8.71 16.54 -1.43
N LEU A 29 -9.41 15.83 -0.56
CA LEU A 29 -10.62 16.33 0.11
C LEU A 29 -10.31 17.24 1.31
N GLU A 30 -9.04 17.28 1.74
CA GLU A 30 -8.58 18.05 2.91
C GLU A 30 -9.50 17.82 4.13
N ASN A 31 -10.12 18.89 4.64
CA ASN A 31 -10.99 18.82 5.81
C ASN A 31 -12.35 18.13 5.53
N ASN A 32 -12.69 17.88 4.28
CA ASN A 32 -13.96 17.26 3.90
C ASN A 32 -13.87 15.72 3.78
N TYR A 33 -12.71 15.13 4.03
CA TYR A 33 -12.51 13.69 3.83
C TYR A 33 -13.40 12.82 4.74
N VAL A 34 -13.76 13.30 5.93
CA VAL A 34 -14.61 12.57 6.88
C VAL A 34 -15.98 12.29 6.25
N ASP A 35 -16.62 13.31 5.69
CA ASP A 35 -17.97 13.21 5.13
C ASP A 35 -18.01 12.52 3.75
N PHE A 36 -16.98 12.74 2.92
CA PHE A 36 -16.98 12.29 1.53
C PHE A 36 -16.14 11.03 1.26
N SER A 37 -15.34 10.59 2.21
CA SER A 37 -14.50 9.40 2.09
C SER A 37 -14.62 8.49 3.31
N LEU A 38 -14.10 8.91 4.46
CA LEU A 38 -13.90 8.08 5.64
C LEU A 38 -15.16 7.37 6.10
N LYS A 39 -16.29 8.06 6.14
CA LYS A 39 -17.59 7.49 6.48
C LYS A 39 -17.93 6.25 5.65
N TYR A 40 -17.60 6.25 4.36
CA TYR A 40 -17.94 5.16 3.44
C TYR A 40 -16.92 4.03 3.47
N VAL A 41 -15.63 4.34 3.56
CA VAL A 41 -14.61 3.29 3.65
C VAL A 41 -14.66 2.57 5.00
N ASN A 42 -15.01 3.26 6.10
CA ASN A 42 -15.25 2.60 7.39
C ASN A 42 -16.45 1.64 7.34
N GLN A 43 -17.52 1.97 6.61
CA GLN A 43 -18.64 1.03 6.40
C GLN A 43 -18.20 -0.23 5.64
N ILE A 44 -17.32 -0.07 4.64
CA ILE A 44 -16.74 -1.23 3.92
C ILE A 44 -15.88 -2.05 4.87
N TYR A 45 -15.06 -1.39 5.69
CA TYR A 45 -14.22 -2.05 6.69
C TYR A 45 -15.06 -2.88 7.65
N GLU A 46 -16.07 -2.30 8.28
CA GLU A 46 -16.95 -2.96 9.25
C GLU A 46 -17.67 -4.19 8.66
N ALA A 47 -18.02 -4.13 7.36
CA ALA A 47 -18.69 -5.22 6.68
C ALA A 47 -17.79 -6.42 6.33
N LEU A 48 -16.45 -6.26 6.36
CA LEU A 48 -15.49 -7.22 5.81
C LEU A 48 -14.34 -7.60 6.76
N ASN A 49 -14.10 -6.82 7.83
CA ASN A 49 -12.87 -6.95 8.65
C ASN A 49 -12.74 -8.29 9.39
N GLU A 50 -13.85 -9.00 9.63
CA GLU A 50 -13.85 -10.32 10.24
C GLU A 50 -13.61 -11.44 9.21
N GLU A 51 -13.77 -11.15 7.92
CA GLU A 51 -13.64 -12.13 6.83
C GLU A 51 -12.23 -12.11 6.21
N VAL A 52 -11.63 -10.91 6.07
CA VAL A 52 -10.37 -10.73 5.33
C VAL A 52 -9.63 -9.47 5.78
N PRO A 53 -8.27 -9.47 5.80
CA PRO A 53 -7.48 -8.27 6.02
C PRO A 53 -7.77 -7.20 4.95
N LEU A 54 -7.86 -5.94 5.39
CA LEU A 54 -8.17 -4.81 4.52
C LEU A 54 -7.05 -3.78 4.53
N ILE A 55 -6.65 -3.32 3.34
CA ILE A 55 -5.68 -2.24 3.13
C ILE A 55 -6.41 -1.05 2.51
N LEU A 56 -6.15 0.15 3.02
CA LEU A 56 -6.68 1.39 2.45
C LEU A 56 -5.59 2.14 1.70
N TYR A 57 -5.85 2.51 0.45
CA TYR A 57 -5.01 3.39 -0.35
C TYR A 57 -5.70 4.72 -0.62
N ASN A 58 -4.99 5.80 -0.33
CA ASN A 58 -5.36 7.16 -0.67
C ASN A 58 -4.25 7.80 -1.51
N ARG A 59 -4.62 8.52 -2.56
CA ARG A 59 -3.65 9.32 -3.29
C ARG A 59 -3.32 10.58 -2.49
N GLY A 60 -2.05 10.97 -2.47
CA GLY A 60 -1.57 12.10 -1.70
C GLY A 60 -1.04 11.69 -0.32
N LYS A 61 -0.75 12.68 0.51
CA LYS A 61 -0.14 12.44 1.81
C LYS A 61 -1.15 11.77 2.77
N LEU A 62 -0.71 10.68 3.41
CA LEU A 62 -1.47 10.07 4.49
C LEU A 62 -1.40 10.98 5.72
N LEU A 63 -2.54 11.53 6.14
CA LEU A 63 -2.64 12.39 7.31
C LEU A 63 -2.78 11.55 8.59
N SER A 64 -2.13 11.97 9.68
CA SER A 64 -2.26 11.31 10.98
C SER A 64 -3.71 11.30 11.47
N SER A 65 -4.43 12.43 11.32
CA SER A 65 -5.84 12.51 11.65
C SER A 65 -6.70 11.48 10.91
N PHE A 66 -6.35 11.18 9.66
CA PHE A 66 -7.03 10.16 8.89
C PHE A 66 -6.79 8.76 9.47
N VAL A 67 -5.56 8.46 9.87
CA VAL A 67 -5.22 7.18 10.52
C VAL A 67 -5.93 7.03 11.84
N ASP A 68 -6.00 8.10 12.63
CA ASP A 68 -6.61 8.10 13.97
C ASP A 68 -8.14 7.87 13.92
N GLU A 69 -8.81 8.43 12.90
CA GLU A 69 -10.27 8.35 12.74
C GLU A 69 -10.72 7.15 11.88
N SER A 70 -9.79 6.50 11.18
CA SER A 70 -10.07 5.34 10.34
C SER A 70 -10.14 4.05 11.16
N SER A 71 -11.03 3.15 10.76
CA SER A 71 -11.09 1.79 11.30
C SER A 71 -9.97 0.89 10.75
N PHE A 72 -9.34 1.26 9.65
CA PHE A 72 -8.28 0.46 9.01
C PHE A 72 -7.04 0.34 9.88
N LYS A 73 -6.33 -0.79 9.72
CA LYS A 73 -5.05 -1.08 10.38
C LYS A 73 -3.91 -1.30 9.39
N ALA A 74 -4.20 -1.19 8.09
CA ALA A 74 -3.21 -1.28 7.03
C ALA A 74 -3.46 -0.21 5.97
N TYR A 75 -2.38 0.49 5.58
CA TYR A 75 -2.42 1.59 4.63
C TYR A 75 -1.36 1.41 3.54
N SER A 76 -1.76 1.65 2.30
CA SER A 76 -0.83 1.82 1.19
C SER A 76 -0.52 3.30 1.02
N ILE A 77 0.76 3.66 1.09
CA ILE A 77 1.23 5.05 1.10
C ILE A 77 1.96 5.42 -0.19
N ASN A 78 1.95 6.69 -0.51
CA ASN A 78 2.58 7.23 -1.72
C ASN A 78 4.10 7.38 -1.56
N SER A 79 4.82 7.52 -2.66
CA SER A 79 6.27 7.70 -2.68
C SER A 79 6.74 8.98 -1.99
N SER A 80 5.87 9.99 -1.92
CA SER A 80 6.13 11.25 -1.22
C SER A 80 6.01 11.16 0.29
N ASP A 81 5.41 10.09 0.82
CA ASP A 81 5.27 9.89 2.26
C ASP A 81 6.60 9.41 2.87
N GLN A 82 6.88 9.85 4.08
CA GLN A 82 7.99 9.36 4.87
C GLN A 82 7.53 8.13 5.66
N ILE A 83 7.90 6.95 5.19
CA ILE A 83 7.49 5.67 5.77
C ILE A 83 7.87 5.56 7.25
N GLU A 84 8.95 6.21 7.66
CA GLU A 84 9.46 6.24 9.02
C GLU A 84 8.43 6.82 10.03
N ASN A 85 7.56 7.71 9.57
CA ASN A 85 6.52 8.30 10.40
C ASN A 85 5.44 7.30 10.84
N TYR A 86 5.35 6.15 10.18
CA TYR A 86 4.27 5.19 10.38
C TYR A 86 4.74 3.80 10.82
N ILE A 87 5.99 3.44 10.49
CA ILE A 87 6.46 2.05 10.59
C ILE A 87 6.61 1.54 12.03
N ASP A 88 6.77 2.43 12.99
CA ASP A 88 6.89 2.06 14.41
C ASP A 88 5.54 2.06 15.15
N GLY A 89 4.45 2.37 14.42
CA GLY A 89 3.08 2.30 14.94
C GLY A 89 2.49 0.90 14.91
N ASN A 90 1.26 0.79 15.42
CA ASN A 90 0.47 -0.46 15.42
C ASN A 90 -0.29 -0.67 14.09
N ILE A 91 0.16 -0.06 13.00
CA ILE A 91 -0.43 -0.19 11.68
C ILE A 91 0.52 -0.91 10.73
N THR A 92 -0.06 -1.58 9.74
CA THR A 92 0.70 -2.16 8.64
C THR A 92 0.84 -1.14 7.52
N ILE A 93 2.05 -0.95 7.01
CA ILE A 93 2.33 -0.05 5.90
C ILE A 93 2.70 -0.83 4.66
N GLN A 94 2.05 -0.52 3.56
CA GLN A 94 2.39 -0.96 2.22
C GLN A 94 2.97 0.21 1.41
N GLY A 95 4.10 0.00 0.77
CA GLY A 95 4.74 1.00 -0.10
C GLY A 95 6.25 1.03 0.12
N ASN A 96 6.96 2.10 -0.30
CA ASN A 96 6.45 3.24 -1.08
C ASN A 96 7.54 3.69 -2.07
N LEU A 97 8.13 2.70 -2.76
CA LEU A 97 9.18 3.01 -3.75
C LEU A 97 8.61 3.90 -4.85
N ASN A 98 9.30 5.00 -5.16
CA ASN A 98 8.96 5.82 -6.31
C ASN A 98 9.13 5.00 -7.60
N PRO A 99 8.10 4.85 -8.45
CA PRO A 99 8.18 4.09 -9.70
C PRO A 99 9.26 4.61 -10.66
N ASP A 100 9.54 5.91 -10.66
CA ASP A 100 10.58 6.50 -11.51
C ASP A 100 11.97 5.95 -11.21
N PHE A 101 12.17 5.34 -10.04
CA PHE A 101 13.41 4.67 -9.69
C PHE A 101 13.75 3.52 -10.67
N PHE A 102 12.77 2.91 -11.30
CA PHE A 102 13.00 1.88 -12.32
C PHE A 102 13.57 2.42 -13.64
N LYS A 103 13.84 3.72 -13.77
CA LYS A 103 14.58 4.32 -14.88
C LYS A 103 16.09 4.24 -14.69
N GLU A 104 16.54 3.96 -13.46
CA GLU A 104 17.97 3.84 -13.12
C GLU A 104 18.63 2.61 -13.79
N ASN A 105 19.95 2.52 -13.70
CA ASN A 105 20.70 1.37 -14.23
C ASN A 105 20.49 0.12 -13.36
N ASN A 106 20.87 -1.06 -13.85
CA ASN A 106 20.62 -2.33 -13.20
C ASN A 106 21.31 -2.45 -11.84
N GLU A 107 22.53 -1.91 -11.70
CA GLU A 107 23.31 -1.97 -10.46
C GLU A 107 22.60 -1.17 -9.34
N GLU A 108 22.11 0.01 -9.67
CA GLU A 108 21.35 0.84 -8.72
C GLU A 108 20.03 0.19 -8.32
N ILE A 109 19.36 -0.48 -9.26
CA ILE A 109 18.13 -1.23 -8.99
C ILE A 109 18.38 -2.40 -8.04
N GLU A 110 19.46 -3.17 -8.24
CA GLU A 110 19.85 -4.26 -7.35
C GLU A 110 20.24 -3.73 -5.96
N LEU A 111 21.02 -2.66 -5.88
CA LEU A 111 21.39 -2.01 -4.62
C LEU A 111 20.16 -1.56 -3.84
N LYS A 112 19.18 -0.94 -4.51
CA LYS A 112 17.94 -0.51 -3.87
C LYS A 112 17.12 -1.68 -3.32
N ALA A 113 17.10 -2.80 -4.04
CA ALA A 113 16.46 -4.02 -3.54
C ALA A 113 17.12 -4.53 -2.24
N HIS A 114 18.46 -4.52 -2.19
CA HIS A 114 19.22 -4.85 -0.97
C HIS A 114 18.93 -3.88 0.18
N GLU A 115 18.94 -2.56 -0.07
CA GLU A 115 18.64 -1.57 0.94
C GLU A 115 17.25 -1.77 1.57
N ILE A 116 16.24 -1.94 0.72
CA ILE A 116 14.86 -2.17 1.16
C ILE A 116 14.77 -3.48 1.96
N PHE A 117 15.39 -4.56 1.48
CA PHE A 117 15.40 -5.82 2.20
C PHE A 117 16.01 -5.68 3.58
N ILE A 118 17.23 -5.11 3.69
CA ILE A 118 17.92 -4.92 4.98
C ILE A 118 17.08 -4.05 5.93
N LYS A 119 16.48 -2.99 5.41
CA LYS A 119 15.68 -2.05 6.20
C LYS A 119 14.44 -2.70 6.81
N PHE A 120 13.79 -3.61 6.08
CA PHE A 120 12.45 -4.09 6.43
C PHE A 120 12.34 -5.60 6.70
N LYS A 121 13.37 -6.41 6.50
CA LYS A 121 13.33 -7.89 6.66
C LYS A 121 12.81 -8.37 8.02
N ASP A 122 13.05 -7.62 9.07
CA ASP A 122 12.64 -7.96 10.44
C ASP A 122 11.30 -7.32 10.85
N ARG A 123 10.65 -6.57 9.93
CA ARG A 123 9.39 -5.88 10.18
C ARG A 123 8.20 -6.76 9.78
N LYS A 124 7.31 -7.05 10.75
CA LYS A 124 6.09 -7.84 10.51
C LYS A 124 4.93 -7.02 9.97
N ASN A 125 5.01 -5.70 10.06
CA ASN A 125 3.98 -4.73 9.67
C ASN A 125 4.36 -3.95 8.41
N TYR A 126 5.15 -4.57 7.53
CA TYR A 126 5.54 -3.94 6.27
C TYR A 126 5.26 -4.86 5.07
N ILE A 127 4.67 -4.27 4.03
CA ILE A 127 4.43 -4.90 2.73
C ILE A 127 5.15 -4.05 1.68
N PHE A 128 6.10 -4.65 0.96
CA PHE A 128 6.74 -3.93 -0.15
C PHE A 128 5.76 -3.66 -1.29
N ASN A 129 5.73 -2.42 -1.75
CA ASN A 129 5.05 -2.00 -2.97
C ASN A 129 5.67 -0.70 -3.51
N VAL A 130 5.29 -0.31 -4.72
CA VAL A 130 5.51 1.05 -5.25
C VAL A 130 4.47 2.01 -4.65
N GLY A 131 4.84 3.29 -4.54
CA GLY A 131 3.94 4.30 -3.96
C GLY A 131 2.80 4.71 -4.90
N GLU A 132 3.03 4.62 -6.22
CA GLU A 132 2.06 4.92 -7.27
C GLU A 132 2.10 3.84 -8.37
N GLY A 133 1.18 3.94 -9.32
CA GLY A 133 1.13 3.04 -10.47
C GLY A 133 2.38 3.14 -11.36
N LEU A 134 2.83 2.00 -11.88
CA LEU A 134 3.89 1.95 -12.88
C LEU A 134 3.41 2.61 -14.18
N THR A 135 4.27 3.43 -14.79
CA THR A 135 3.96 4.10 -16.06
C THR A 135 4.36 3.24 -17.26
N PRO A 136 3.68 3.41 -18.42
CA PRO A 136 3.94 2.57 -19.60
C PRO A 136 5.33 2.71 -20.22
N ASP A 137 6.08 3.75 -19.88
CA ASP A 137 7.44 4.01 -20.34
C ASP A 137 8.52 3.25 -19.55
N LEU A 138 8.15 2.60 -18.45
CA LEU A 138 9.09 1.81 -17.66
C LEU A 138 9.37 0.45 -18.31
N ASP A 139 10.66 0.08 -18.31
CA ASP A 139 11.08 -1.23 -18.81
C ASP A 139 10.72 -2.35 -17.82
N PRO A 140 9.87 -3.33 -18.20
CA PRO A 140 9.51 -4.45 -17.35
C PRO A 140 10.70 -5.31 -16.88
N GLU A 141 11.80 -5.35 -17.63
CA GLU A 141 13.00 -6.10 -17.23
C GLU A 141 13.65 -5.51 -15.98
N LYS A 142 13.62 -4.19 -15.82
CA LYS A 142 14.08 -3.51 -14.60
C LYS A 142 13.31 -3.96 -13.36
N ILE A 143 12.00 -4.08 -13.48
CA ILE A 143 11.12 -4.55 -12.41
C ILE A 143 11.42 -6.03 -12.09
N LYS A 144 11.66 -6.85 -13.11
CA LYS A 144 12.05 -8.26 -12.92
C LYS A 144 13.38 -8.39 -12.18
N ILE A 145 14.38 -7.58 -12.52
CA ILE A 145 15.69 -7.56 -11.83
C ILE A 145 15.45 -7.28 -10.34
N PHE A 146 14.73 -6.21 -10.03
CA PHE A 146 14.43 -5.83 -8.66
C PHE A 146 13.74 -6.96 -7.86
N LEU A 147 12.65 -7.51 -8.42
CA LEU A 147 11.89 -8.58 -7.78
C LEU A 147 12.70 -9.88 -7.61
N LYS A 148 13.55 -10.21 -8.59
CA LYS A 148 14.44 -11.38 -8.52
C LYS A 148 15.45 -11.21 -7.38
N THR A 149 16.05 -10.02 -7.27
CA THR A 149 16.99 -9.70 -6.20
C THR A 149 16.31 -9.81 -4.82
N LEU A 150 15.17 -9.17 -4.62
CA LEU A 150 14.42 -9.27 -3.35
C LEU A 150 14.08 -10.71 -2.98
N ARG A 151 13.61 -11.51 -3.93
CA ARG A 151 13.26 -12.92 -3.68
C ARG A 151 14.47 -13.77 -3.32
N SER A 152 15.62 -13.53 -3.97
CA SER A 152 16.85 -14.26 -3.65
C SER A 152 17.34 -13.97 -2.24
N LEU A 153 17.19 -12.75 -1.76
CA LEU A 153 17.54 -12.35 -0.39
C LEU A 153 16.62 -12.95 0.67
N ASN A 154 15.34 -13.09 0.35
CA ASN A 154 14.35 -13.65 1.28
C ASN A 154 14.41 -15.19 1.38
N SER A 155 15.18 -15.84 0.50
CA SER A 155 15.34 -17.30 0.47
C SER A 155 16.59 -17.78 1.21
N GLN A 156 17.38 -16.86 1.76
CA GLN A 156 18.58 -17.14 2.57
C GLN A 156 18.26 -17.09 4.05
#